data_bb310a6bdaf0adfe86bf496725720558
#
_entry.id   bb310a6bdaf0adfe86bf496725720558
#
_cell.length_a   1.000
_cell.length_b   1.000
_cell.length_c   1.000
_cell.angle_alpha   90.00
_cell.angle_beta   90.00
_cell.angle_gamma   90.00
#
_symmetry.space_group_name_H-M   'P 1'
#
loop_
_entity.id
_entity.type
_entity.pdbx_description
1 polymer ?
#
loop_
_entity_poly.entity_id
_entity_poly.type
_entity_poly.pdbx_seq_one_letter_code
_entity_poly.pdbx_strand_id
1 'polypeptide(L)'
;MIKQYFKQALAQLRQQPLLTTISVLGTALTICLIMVVVMQQQIKTTPFAPESNRNRLLHVKQMSTSNKNWSDDGSSNGPMGLQTAKGCFEGLTTAEEVSIYTIPETMQVALPRGVRTGIDALETDGAFWRIFDFSFIDGKPYSDAEVKSGLPVAVITESVARLLFGTSHQVSGKEILVNDAVYRISGVVKDVSSMASTAYAQIWVPYSSTHITGGDNTWCDGIMGVMRVVILARSSSDFEAIRAECERRRLAYNSGLGDYFVFYRGQPDDQLTMSQHKWANVQPDMAAYFRQQVIIFLILLLVPAINLSSMTHSRLRQRVAEIGVRRSFGATRGGVMGQIVAENLVLTLMAGVVGLLFCLIISYCWGGTLFADSRLMYLNTAPVIEWKMLFKFSTFIYALLFCLALNLLSSGWPAWRASRMSIINALSGKLN
;
A
#
# COMPACT_ATOMS: atom_id res chain seq x y z
N MET A 1 0.80 32.95 29.59
CA MET A 1 1.58 31.83 30.15
C MET A 1 2.15 30.92 29.07
N ILE A 2 1.35 30.29 28.19
CA ILE A 2 1.85 29.36 27.16
C ILE A 2 2.93 29.99 26.25
N LYS A 3 2.69 31.20 25.73
CA LYS A 3 3.65 31.93 24.89
C LYS A 3 5.00 32.18 25.59
N GLN A 4 4.99 32.34 26.89
CA GLN A 4 6.17 32.56 27.72
C GLN A 4 6.96 31.25 27.92
N TYR A 5 6.28 30.14 28.15
CA TYR A 5 6.91 28.81 28.20
C TYR A 5 7.56 28.43 26.86
N PHE A 6 6.90 28.71 25.74
CA PHE A 6 7.44 28.47 24.40
C PHE A 6 8.71 29.30 24.14
N LYS A 7 8.72 30.60 24.50
CA LYS A 7 9.89 31.45 24.34
C LYS A 7 11.05 31.01 25.23
N GLN A 8 10.76 30.59 26.47
CA GLN A 8 11.75 30.03 27.38
C GLN A 8 12.31 28.69 26.88
N ALA A 9 11.46 27.80 26.39
CA ALA A 9 11.86 26.52 25.79
C ALA A 9 12.84 26.75 24.61
N LEU A 10 12.51 27.68 23.71
CA LEU A 10 13.35 27.98 22.54
C LEU A 10 14.71 28.58 22.94
N ALA A 11 14.73 29.48 23.93
CA ALA A 11 15.97 30.06 24.45
C ALA A 11 16.86 29.00 25.10
N GLN A 12 16.26 28.08 25.81
CA GLN A 12 16.94 27.00 26.53
C GLN A 12 17.53 25.94 25.59
N LEU A 13 16.82 25.64 24.48
CA LEU A 13 17.31 24.72 23.43
C LEU A 13 18.54 25.30 22.72
N ARG A 14 18.63 26.63 22.61
CA ARG A 14 19.81 27.34 22.06
C ARG A 14 21.04 27.31 22.99
N GLN A 15 20.86 27.12 24.29
CA GLN A 15 21.97 27.04 25.25
C GLN A 15 22.73 25.72 25.20
N GLN A 16 22.06 24.62 24.73
CA GLN A 16 22.66 23.29 24.60
C GLN A 16 22.49 22.76 23.18
N PRO A 17 23.16 23.34 22.17
CA PRO A 17 22.87 23.03 20.76
C PRO A 17 23.18 21.59 20.41
N LEU A 18 24.26 21.02 20.92
CA LEU A 18 24.66 19.63 20.62
C LEU A 18 23.61 18.61 21.11
N LEU A 19 23.18 18.69 22.36
CA LEU A 19 22.16 17.81 22.93
C LEU A 19 20.79 18.01 22.24
N THR A 20 20.48 19.25 21.88
CA THR A 20 19.25 19.56 21.13
C THR A 20 19.27 18.92 19.74
N THR A 21 20.38 19.08 19.01
CA THR A 21 20.53 18.51 17.67
C THR A 21 20.44 16.98 17.70
N ILE A 22 21.14 16.32 18.62
CA ILE A 22 21.07 14.85 18.78
C ILE A 22 19.63 14.42 19.10
N SER A 23 18.94 15.13 19.99
CA SER A 23 17.55 14.82 20.34
C SER A 23 16.61 14.99 19.16
N VAL A 24 16.73 16.09 18.41
CA VAL A 24 15.90 16.37 17.24
C VAL A 24 16.14 15.35 16.15
N LEU A 25 17.41 15.03 15.82
CA LEU A 25 17.74 14.05 14.79
C LEU A 25 17.28 12.62 15.17
N GLY A 26 17.51 12.21 16.42
CA GLY A 26 17.07 10.88 16.88
C GLY A 26 15.54 10.74 16.85
N THR A 27 14.82 11.76 17.29
CA THR A 27 13.35 11.78 17.25
C THR A 27 12.84 11.87 15.80
N ALA A 28 13.48 12.70 14.95
CA ALA A 28 13.14 12.85 13.53
C ALA A 28 13.31 11.55 12.76
N LEU A 29 14.41 10.83 12.98
CA LEU A 29 14.63 9.51 12.35
C LEU A 29 13.54 8.52 12.74
N THR A 30 13.14 8.53 14.00
CA THR A 30 12.04 7.68 14.47
C THR A 30 10.72 8.02 13.83
N ILE A 31 10.36 9.30 13.77
CA ILE A 31 9.12 9.75 13.10
C ILE A 31 9.16 9.33 11.63
N CYS A 32 10.30 9.49 10.97
CA CYS A 32 10.51 9.05 9.59
C CYS A 32 10.28 7.55 9.44
N LEU A 33 10.87 6.70 10.28
CA LEU A 33 10.69 5.24 10.23
C LEU A 33 9.22 4.83 10.45
N ILE A 34 8.56 5.42 11.44
CA ILE A 34 7.12 5.18 11.68
C ILE A 34 6.31 5.55 10.44
N MET A 35 6.58 6.72 9.84
CA MET A 35 5.88 7.16 8.64
C MET A 35 6.11 6.21 7.47
N VAL A 36 7.35 5.76 7.22
CA VAL A 36 7.65 4.80 6.13
C VAL A 36 6.86 3.51 6.32
N VAL A 37 6.84 2.94 7.53
CA VAL A 37 6.07 1.71 7.82
C VAL A 37 4.57 1.92 7.63
N VAL A 38 4.02 3.04 8.12
CA VAL A 38 2.61 3.36 7.93
C VAL A 38 2.29 3.56 6.43
N MET A 39 3.15 4.24 5.68
CA MET A 39 3.00 4.43 4.23
C MET A 39 3.02 3.10 3.49
N GLN A 40 3.92 2.16 3.84
CA GLN A 40 3.92 0.81 3.26
C GLN A 40 2.59 0.06 3.46
N GLN A 41 1.96 0.23 4.62
CA GLN A 41 0.65 -0.37 4.89
C GLN A 41 -0.47 0.35 4.12
N GLN A 42 -0.41 1.68 4.06
CA GLN A 42 -1.42 2.48 3.36
C GLN A 42 -1.43 2.22 1.85
N ILE A 43 -0.28 2.10 1.22
CA ILE A 43 -0.18 1.80 -0.22
C ILE A 43 -0.89 0.49 -0.57
N LYS A 44 -0.85 -0.51 0.32
CA LYS A 44 -1.50 -1.80 0.09
C LYS A 44 -3.01 -1.75 0.18
N THR A 45 -3.57 -0.87 0.99
CA THR A 45 -5.00 -0.89 1.35
C THR A 45 -5.79 0.34 0.96
N THR A 46 -5.13 1.50 0.86
CA THR A 46 -5.83 2.76 0.58
C THR A 46 -6.32 2.84 -0.86
N PRO A 47 -7.56 3.30 -1.08
CA PRO A 47 -8.07 3.61 -2.40
C PRO A 47 -7.30 4.75 -3.06
N PHE A 48 -6.93 4.59 -4.34
CA PHE A 48 -6.39 5.62 -5.24
C PHE A 48 -6.66 5.22 -6.69
N ALA A 49 -6.74 6.21 -7.59
CA ALA A 49 -7.02 5.95 -9.00
C ALA A 49 -5.88 5.13 -9.68
N PRO A 50 -6.23 4.14 -10.55
CA PRO A 50 -7.57 3.77 -10.96
C PRO A 50 -8.31 2.83 -9.99
N GLU A 51 -7.69 2.36 -8.92
CA GLU A 51 -8.26 1.44 -7.93
C GLU A 51 -8.96 2.19 -6.77
N SER A 52 -9.79 3.17 -7.08
CA SER A 52 -10.52 3.99 -6.08
C SER A 52 -11.56 3.19 -5.28
N ASN A 53 -11.97 2.04 -5.78
CA ASN A 53 -12.93 1.16 -5.13
C ASN A 53 -12.29 0.06 -4.25
N ARG A 54 -11.01 0.13 -3.89
CA ARG A 54 -10.27 -0.93 -3.15
C ARG A 54 -10.99 -1.46 -1.90
N ASN A 55 -11.74 -0.59 -1.21
CA ASN A 55 -12.54 -0.95 -0.02
C ASN A 55 -13.77 -1.81 -0.32
N ARG A 56 -14.15 -1.92 -1.61
CA ARG A 56 -15.28 -2.71 -2.10
C ARG A 56 -14.87 -3.84 -3.03
N LEU A 57 -13.56 -4.05 -3.24
CA LEU A 57 -13.05 -5.09 -4.12
C LEU A 57 -12.78 -6.38 -3.35
N LEU A 58 -13.15 -7.49 -3.98
CA LEU A 58 -12.71 -8.83 -3.65
C LEU A 58 -11.90 -9.42 -4.80
N HIS A 59 -10.86 -10.17 -4.48
CA HIS A 59 -9.89 -10.67 -5.44
C HIS A 59 -9.77 -12.20 -5.40
N VAL A 60 -9.72 -12.82 -6.57
CA VAL A 60 -9.34 -14.23 -6.75
C VAL A 60 -8.17 -14.27 -7.72
N LYS A 61 -6.95 -14.25 -7.19
CA LYS A 61 -5.73 -14.19 -8.01
C LYS A 61 -5.14 -15.55 -8.33
N GLN A 62 -5.47 -16.55 -7.54
CA GLN A 62 -4.92 -17.88 -7.64
C GLN A 62 -5.84 -18.88 -6.94
N MET A 63 -5.70 -20.14 -7.28
CA MET A 63 -6.47 -21.23 -6.68
C MET A 63 -5.63 -22.50 -6.63
N SER A 64 -6.14 -23.53 -5.98
CA SER A 64 -5.58 -24.88 -6.02
C SER A 64 -6.51 -25.81 -6.73
N THR A 65 -5.97 -26.75 -7.49
CA THR A 65 -6.71 -27.93 -7.98
C THR A 65 -5.99 -29.20 -7.55
N SER A 66 -6.75 -30.24 -7.26
CA SER A 66 -6.25 -31.57 -6.96
C SER A 66 -7.00 -32.59 -7.81
N ASN A 67 -6.41 -33.76 -8.03
CA ASN A 67 -7.02 -34.89 -8.77
C ASN A 67 -7.09 -36.08 -7.83
N LYS A 68 -8.17 -36.87 -7.92
CA LYS A 68 -8.39 -38.10 -7.13
C LYS A 68 -7.24 -39.10 -7.23
N ASN A 69 -6.55 -39.08 -8.37
CA ASN A 69 -5.45 -40.00 -8.67
C ASN A 69 -4.08 -39.51 -8.20
N TRP A 70 -4.01 -38.30 -7.63
CA TRP A 70 -2.75 -37.75 -7.08
C TRP A 70 -2.55 -38.27 -5.65
N SER A 71 -1.29 -38.29 -5.18
CA SER A 71 -1.00 -38.62 -3.78
C SER A 71 -1.70 -37.63 -2.84
N ASP A 72 -1.94 -38.02 -1.60
CA ASP A 72 -2.84 -37.39 -0.60
C ASP A 72 -2.73 -35.86 -0.44
N ASP A 73 -1.60 -35.25 -0.81
CA ASP A 73 -1.39 -33.80 -0.74
C ASP A 73 -1.05 -33.17 -2.12
N GLY A 74 -1.20 -33.93 -3.21
CA GLY A 74 -0.88 -33.41 -4.55
C GLY A 74 -1.85 -32.31 -4.96
N SER A 75 -1.31 -31.11 -5.25
CA SER A 75 -2.10 -30.02 -5.81
C SER A 75 -1.33 -29.23 -6.85
N SER A 76 -2.02 -28.78 -7.90
CA SER A 76 -1.54 -27.76 -8.80
C SER A 76 -2.06 -26.39 -8.34
N ASN A 77 -1.19 -25.39 -8.35
CA ASN A 77 -1.44 -24.10 -7.70
C ASN A 77 -1.09 -22.96 -8.65
N GLY A 78 -1.98 -21.98 -8.79
CA GLY A 78 -1.77 -20.84 -9.66
C GLY A 78 -3.04 -20.13 -10.06
N PRO A 79 -2.98 -19.27 -11.08
CA PRO A 79 -4.18 -18.65 -11.67
C PRO A 79 -5.07 -19.70 -12.35
N MET A 80 -6.31 -19.35 -12.61
CA MET A 80 -7.32 -20.27 -13.17
C MET A 80 -7.39 -20.20 -14.69
N GLY A 81 -7.92 -21.23 -15.31
CA GLY A 81 -8.30 -21.22 -16.71
C GLY A 81 -9.53 -20.36 -16.98
N LEU A 82 -9.71 -19.89 -18.21
CA LEU A 82 -10.85 -19.03 -18.58
C LEU A 82 -12.21 -19.70 -18.31
N GLN A 83 -12.32 -21.00 -18.60
CA GLN A 83 -13.56 -21.75 -18.36
C GLN A 83 -13.90 -21.83 -16.86
N THR A 84 -12.88 -22.04 -16.01
CA THR A 84 -13.05 -22.05 -14.56
C THR A 84 -13.43 -20.66 -14.03
N ALA A 85 -12.78 -19.60 -14.52
CA ALA A 85 -13.10 -18.24 -14.15
C ALA A 85 -14.56 -17.88 -14.50
N LYS A 86 -15.01 -18.22 -15.69
CA LYS A 86 -16.40 -18.04 -16.12
C LYS A 86 -17.38 -18.91 -15.33
N GLY A 87 -17.12 -20.20 -15.22
CA GLY A 87 -18.01 -21.14 -14.53
C GLY A 87 -18.23 -20.81 -13.05
N CYS A 88 -17.18 -20.32 -12.38
CA CYS A 88 -17.24 -20.01 -10.95
C CYS A 88 -17.71 -18.59 -10.63
N PHE A 89 -17.42 -17.60 -11.48
CA PHE A 89 -17.56 -16.19 -11.10
C PHE A 89 -18.40 -15.32 -12.06
N GLU A 90 -18.55 -15.71 -13.33
CA GLU A 90 -19.35 -14.93 -14.27
C GLU A 90 -20.84 -14.93 -13.85
N GLY A 91 -21.46 -13.74 -13.80
CA GLY A 91 -22.87 -13.59 -13.45
C GLY A 91 -23.20 -13.83 -11.97
N LEU A 92 -22.30 -13.47 -11.05
CA LEU A 92 -22.62 -13.42 -9.62
C LEU A 92 -23.74 -12.43 -9.37
N THR A 93 -24.78 -12.85 -8.65
CA THR A 93 -25.98 -12.03 -8.41
C THR A 93 -25.82 -11.09 -7.22
N THR A 94 -24.95 -11.42 -6.29
CA THR A 94 -24.64 -10.64 -5.09
C THR A 94 -23.61 -9.53 -5.35
N ALA A 95 -22.84 -9.63 -6.43
CA ALA A 95 -21.87 -8.62 -6.83
C ALA A 95 -22.52 -7.47 -7.63
N GLU A 96 -21.87 -6.32 -7.63
CA GLU A 96 -22.21 -5.18 -8.52
C GLU A 96 -21.64 -5.45 -9.91
N GLU A 97 -20.38 -5.85 -10.00
CA GLU A 97 -19.68 -6.16 -11.24
C GLU A 97 -18.61 -7.23 -11.01
N VAL A 98 -18.30 -8.02 -12.03
CA VAL A 98 -17.23 -9.02 -12.02
C VAL A 98 -16.40 -8.87 -13.28
N SER A 99 -15.08 -8.82 -13.14
CA SER A 99 -14.15 -8.79 -14.27
C SER A 99 -13.16 -9.92 -14.21
N ILE A 100 -12.93 -10.53 -15.37
CA ILE A 100 -11.93 -11.57 -15.61
C ILE A 100 -10.76 -10.94 -16.36
N TYR A 101 -9.55 -11.10 -15.86
CA TYR A 101 -8.34 -10.54 -16.44
C TYR A 101 -7.16 -11.48 -16.27
N THR A 102 -6.07 -11.28 -17.04
CA THR A 102 -4.89 -12.16 -16.98
C THR A 102 -3.89 -11.76 -15.90
N ILE A 103 -2.91 -12.62 -15.67
CA ILE A 103 -1.67 -12.18 -15.03
C ILE A 103 -0.99 -11.13 -15.93
N PRO A 104 -0.29 -10.13 -15.36
CA PRO A 104 0.50 -9.20 -16.16
C PRO A 104 1.60 -9.95 -16.92
N GLU A 105 1.79 -9.54 -18.19
CA GLU A 105 2.85 -10.08 -19.05
C GLU A 105 3.52 -8.95 -19.84
N THR A 106 4.61 -9.25 -20.55
CA THR A 106 5.26 -8.30 -21.44
C THR A 106 4.93 -8.64 -22.89
N MET A 107 4.28 -7.71 -23.59
CA MET A 107 4.01 -7.80 -25.04
C MET A 107 4.96 -6.92 -25.84
N GLN A 108 5.31 -7.37 -27.05
CA GLN A 108 6.11 -6.60 -27.99
C GLN A 108 5.20 -5.65 -28.77
N VAL A 109 5.41 -4.35 -28.60
CA VAL A 109 4.62 -3.31 -29.29
C VAL A 109 5.51 -2.52 -30.24
N ALA A 110 5.01 -2.24 -31.44
CA ALA A 110 5.70 -1.45 -32.46
C ALA A 110 4.73 -0.70 -33.35
N LEU A 111 5.21 0.32 -34.03
CA LEU A 111 4.57 0.83 -35.26
C LEU A 111 4.93 -0.08 -36.44
N PRO A 112 4.13 -0.11 -37.52
CA PRO A 112 4.49 -0.78 -38.75
C PRO A 112 5.87 -0.33 -39.22
N ARG A 113 6.84 -1.26 -39.37
CA ARG A 113 8.25 -1.00 -39.67
C ARG A 113 9.05 -0.26 -38.58
N GLY A 114 8.50 -0.11 -37.38
CA GLY A 114 9.16 0.51 -36.22
C GLY A 114 9.96 -0.49 -35.38
N VAL A 115 10.66 0.04 -34.38
CA VAL A 115 11.39 -0.76 -33.38
C VAL A 115 10.38 -1.41 -32.41
N ARG A 116 10.58 -2.71 -32.14
CA ARG A 116 9.79 -3.43 -31.13
C ARG A 116 10.26 -3.04 -29.74
N THR A 117 9.31 -2.76 -28.88
CA THR A 117 9.53 -2.41 -27.47
C THR A 117 8.67 -3.30 -26.59
N GLY A 118 9.27 -3.90 -25.57
CA GLY A 118 8.55 -4.67 -24.56
C GLY A 118 7.74 -3.75 -23.65
N ILE A 119 6.44 -3.94 -23.60
CA ILE A 119 5.47 -3.12 -22.88
C ILE A 119 4.70 -4.02 -21.91
N ASP A 120 4.50 -3.56 -20.69
CA ASP A 120 3.71 -4.27 -19.69
C ASP A 120 2.24 -4.29 -20.08
N ALA A 121 1.69 -5.49 -20.26
CA ALA A 121 0.38 -5.74 -20.81
C ALA A 121 -0.54 -6.46 -19.83
N LEU A 122 -1.83 -6.19 -19.95
CA LEU A 122 -2.90 -6.90 -19.26
C LEU A 122 -4.02 -7.21 -20.26
N GLU A 123 -4.50 -8.44 -20.25
CA GLU A 123 -5.66 -8.80 -21.04
C GLU A 123 -6.90 -8.80 -20.16
N THR A 124 -7.98 -8.16 -20.62
CA THR A 124 -9.16 -7.92 -19.77
C THR A 124 -10.46 -8.11 -20.55
N ASP A 125 -11.56 -8.12 -19.81
CA ASP A 125 -12.90 -7.97 -20.35
C ASP A 125 -13.38 -6.51 -20.34
N GLY A 126 -14.63 -6.25 -20.79
CA GLY A 126 -15.22 -4.91 -20.76
C GLY A 126 -15.64 -4.46 -19.36
N ALA A 127 -15.92 -5.37 -18.44
CA ALA A 127 -16.28 -5.09 -17.05
C ALA A 127 -15.13 -4.41 -16.28
N PHE A 128 -13.89 -4.71 -16.67
CA PHE A 128 -12.69 -4.10 -16.11
C PHE A 128 -12.77 -2.57 -16.06
N TRP A 129 -13.24 -1.96 -17.13
CA TRP A 129 -13.36 -0.51 -17.27
C TRP A 129 -14.48 0.11 -16.42
N ARG A 130 -15.44 -0.69 -15.93
CA ARG A 130 -16.50 -0.25 -15.01
C ARG A 130 -16.08 -0.35 -13.55
N ILE A 131 -15.15 -1.28 -13.25
CA ILE A 131 -14.63 -1.49 -11.90
C ILE A 131 -13.58 -0.44 -11.53
N PHE A 132 -12.73 -0.05 -12.51
CA PHE A 132 -11.57 0.81 -12.31
C PHE A 132 -11.75 2.18 -12.95
N ASP A 133 -11.38 3.24 -12.21
CA ASP A 133 -11.56 4.65 -12.62
C ASP A 133 -10.35 5.16 -13.41
N PHE A 134 -10.25 4.77 -14.67
CA PHE A 134 -9.22 5.27 -15.57
C PHE A 134 -9.52 6.67 -16.07
N SER A 135 -8.49 7.53 -16.12
CA SER A 135 -8.59 8.88 -16.73
C SER A 135 -8.21 8.83 -18.19
N PHE A 136 -9.21 8.84 -19.10
CA PHE A 136 -8.98 8.87 -20.52
C PHE A 136 -8.56 10.28 -20.98
N ILE A 137 -7.51 10.34 -21.82
CA ILE A 137 -6.99 11.55 -22.46
C ILE A 137 -7.53 11.65 -23.89
N ASP A 138 -7.66 10.51 -24.56
CA ASP A 138 -8.13 10.40 -25.95
C ASP A 138 -8.94 9.10 -26.09
N GLY A 139 -9.99 9.10 -26.94
CA GLY A 139 -10.80 7.93 -27.20
C GLY A 139 -11.64 7.45 -26.00
N LYS A 140 -11.89 6.14 -25.93
CA LYS A 140 -12.73 5.48 -24.92
C LYS A 140 -12.28 4.03 -24.70
N PRO A 141 -12.70 3.39 -23.57
CA PRO A 141 -12.47 1.97 -23.36
C PRO A 141 -13.17 1.11 -24.42
N TYR A 142 -12.66 -0.09 -24.65
CA TYR A 142 -13.39 -1.07 -25.44
C TYR A 142 -14.57 -1.64 -24.65
N SER A 143 -15.61 -2.03 -25.39
CA SER A 143 -16.89 -2.50 -24.87
C SER A 143 -16.94 -4.03 -24.73
N ASP A 144 -17.93 -4.53 -23.96
CA ASP A 144 -18.24 -5.97 -23.90
C ASP A 144 -18.52 -6.58 -25.27
N ALA A 145 -19.12 -5.79 -26.20
CA ALA A 145 -19.39 -6.25 -27.56
C ALA A 145 -18.09 -6.49 -28.35
N GLU A 146 -17.11 -5.58 -28.23
CA GLU A 146 -15.80 -5.72 -28.86
C GLU A 146 -15.02 -6.91 -28.27
N VAL A 147 -15.08 -7.09 -26.94
CA VAL A 147 -14.51 -8.28 -26.28
C VAL A 147 -15.20 -9.56 -26.82
N LYS A 148 -16.52 -9.60 -26.85
CA LYS A 148 -17.29 -10.78 -27.32
C LYS A 148 -16.97 -11.15 -28.77
N SER A 149 -16.71 -10.14 -29.60
CA SER A 149 -16.39 -10.32 -31.02
C SER A 149 -14.91 -10.63 -31.27
N GLY A 150 -14.05 -10.63 -30.23
CA GLY A 150 -12.61 -10.84 -30.39
C GLY A 150 -11.90 -9.78 -31.22
N LEU A 151 -12.44 -8.53 -31.21
CA LEU A 151 -11.84 -7.45 -31.99
C LEU A 151 -10.46 -7.07 -31.44
N PRO A 152 -9.42 -6.94 -32.30
CA PRO A 152 -8.08 -6.53 -31.91
C PRO A 152 -8.05 -5.01 -31.64
N VAL A 153 -8.48 -4.61 -30.47
CA VAL A 153 -8.44 -3.24 -29.99
C VAL A 153 -7.54 -3.12 -28.75
N ALA A 154 -6.94 -1.94 -28.54
CA ALA A 154 -6.06 -1.70 -27.45
C ALA A 154 -6.32 -0.36 -26.77
N VAL A 155 -6.20 -0.30 -25.46
CA VAL A 155 -6.04 0.93 -24.70
C VAL A 155 -4.58 1.02 -24.26
N ILE A 156 -3.95 2.19 -24.44
CA ILE A 156 -2.55 2.41 -24.10
C ILE A 156 -2.39 3.56 -23.13
N THR A 157 -1.27 3.59 -22.40
CA THR A 157 -0.94 4.73 -21.54
C THR A 157 -0.43 5.93 -22.33
N GLU A 158 -0.45 7.10 -21.69
CA GLU A 158 0.09 8.34 -22.23
C GLU A 158 1.57 8.21 -22.60
N SER A 159 2.38 7.57 -21.78
CA SER A 159 3.81 7.34 -22.04
C SER A 159 4.04 6.44 -23.26
N VAL A 160 3.25 5.39 -23.44
CA VAL A 160 3.31 4.52 -24.62
C VAL A 160 2.86 5.28 -25.89
N ALA A 161 1.81 6.08 -25.80
CA ALA A 161 1.37 6.91 -26.92
C ALA A 161 2.46 7.90 -27.34
N ARG A 162 3.11 8.55 -26.39
CA ARG A 162 4.24 9.45 -26.66
C ARG A 162 5.46 8.72 -27.21
N LEU A 163 5.75 7.52 -26.72
CA LEU A 163 6.87 6.69 -27.22
C LEU A 163 6.68 6.33 -28.69
N LEU A 164 5.44 5.93 -29.07
CA LEU A 164 5.15 5.45 -30.42
C LEU A 164 4.87 6.58 -31.42
N PHE A 165 4.13 7.61 -31.00
CA PHE A 165 3.60 8.64 -31.90
C PHE A 165 4.13 10.05 -31.64
N GLY A 166 4.94 10.25 -30.58
CA GLY A 166 5.41 11.56 -30.16
C GLY A 166 4.33 12.44 -29.50
N THR A 167 3.10 11.97 -29.40
CA THR A 167 1.95 12.70 -28.82
C THR A 167 1.00 11.73 -28.10
N SER A 168 0.26 12.23 -27.14
CA SER A 168 -0.81 11.48 -26.44
C SER A 168 -2.23 11.84 -26.91
N HIS A 169 -2.37 12.83 -27.79
CA HIS A 169 -3.65 13.28 -28.33
C HIS A 169 -3.81 12.89 -29.80
N GLN A 170 -5.05 12.65 -30.23
CA GLN A 170 -5.39 12.21 -31.59
C GLN A 170 -4.67 10.92 -32.00
N VAL A 171 -4.57 9.99 -31.07
CA VAL A 171 -3.97 8.66 -31.25
C VAL A 171 -5.03 7.58 -31.40
N SER A 172 -6.22 7.80 -30.85
CA SER A 172 -7.38 6.92 -31.01
C SER A 172 -7.69 6.68 -32.50
N GLY A 173 -7.94 5.42 -32.85
CA GLY A 173 -8.19 4.98 -34.23
C GLY A 173 -6.94 4.59 -35.03
N LYS A 174 -5.73 4.94 -34.57
CA LYS A 174 -4.48 4.52 -35.21
C LYS A 174 -4.18 3.03 -34.93
N GLU A 175 -3.33 2.46 -35.77
CA GLU A 175 -2.93 1.05 -35.68
C GLU A 175 -1.54 0.91 -35.07
N ILE A 176 -1.35 -0.14 -34.29
CA ILE A 176 -0.09 -0.61 -33.73
C ILE A 176 0.04 -2.10 -33.94
N LEU A 177 1.25 -2.61 -33.88
CA LEU A 177 1.51 -4.06 -33.85
C LEU A 177 1.68 -4.46 -32.37
N VAL A 178 0.92 -5.47 -31.93
CA VAL A 178 1.08 -6.11 -30.62
C VAL A 178 1.36 -7.60 -30.90
N ASN A 179 2.54 -8.06 -30.50
CA ASN A 179 3.03 -9.42 -30.81
C ASN A 179 2.83 -9.77 -32.31
N ASP A 180 3.16 -8.84 -33.21
CA ASP A 180 3.03 -8.92 -34.68
C ASP A 180 1.60 -8.92 -35.23
N ALA A 181 0.57 -8.88 -34.41
CA ALA A 181 -0.81 -8.69 -34.82
C ALA A 181 -1.21 -7.21 -34.83
N VAL A 182 -2.06 -6.83 -35.79
CA VAL A 182 -2.52 -5.43 -35.90
C VAL A 182 -3.64 -5.17 -34.90
N TYR A 183 -3.45 -4.17 -34.05
CA TYR A 183 -4.44 -3.69 -33.10
C TYR A 183 -4.78 -2.22 -33.38
N ARG A 184 -6.06 -1.88 -33.26
CA ARG A 184 -6.51 -0.50 -33.34
C ARG A 184 -6.60 0.10 -31.94
N ILE A 185 -6.02 1.28 -31.74
CA ILE A 185 -6.11 1.99 -30.46
C ILE A 185 -7.53 2.50 -30.26
N SER A 186 -8.21 2.06 -29.21
CA SER A 186 -9.54 2.53 -28.82
C SER A 186 -9.46 3.75 -27.89
N GLY A 187 -8.43 3.83 -27.08
CA GLY A 187 -8.22 4.95 -26.17
C GLY A 187 -6.83 5.08 -25.61
N VAL A 188 -6.56 6.26 -25.07
CA VAL A 188 -5.32 6.60 -24.36
C VAL A 188 -5.68 7.05 -22.95
N VAL A 189 -5.08 6.45 -21.93
CA VAL A 189 -5.26 6.78 -20.52
C VAL A 189 -4.01 7.43 -19.94
N LYS A 190 -4.16 8.18 -18.85
CA LYS A 190 -3.02 8.65 -18.06
C LYS A 190 -2.20 7.45 -17.58
N ASP A 191 -0.91 7.68 -17.37
CA ASP A 191 -0.03 6.65 -16.81
C ASP A 191 -0.56 6.15 -15.48
N VAL A 192 -0.48 4.84 -15.29
CA VAL A 192 -0.95 4.14 -14.10
C VAL A 192 0.24 3.78 -13.23
N SER A 193 0.14 4.00 -11.94
CA SER A 193 1.17 3.60 -11.01
C SER A 193 1.20 2.08 -10.85
N SER A 194 2.39 1.48 -10.83
CA SER A 194 2.58 0.06 -10.52
C SER A 194 2.09 -0.35 -9.12
N MET A 195 1.80 0.62 -8.24
CA MET A 195 1.15 0.37 -6.95
C MET A 195 -0.33 -0.01 -7.08
N ALA A 196 -0.95 0.25 -8.23
CA ALA A 196 -2.27 -0.26 -8.59
C ALA A 196 -2.13 -1.70 -9.11
N SER A 197 -1.73 -2.62 -8.24
CA SER A 197 -1.25 -3.97 -8.58
C SER A 197 -2.25 -4.86 -9.32
N THR A 198 -3.53 -4.50 -9.33
CA THR A 198 -4.58 -5.21 -10.06
C THR A 198 -4.86 -4.55 -11.40
N ALA A 199 -4.87 -3.22 -11.44
CA ALA A 199 -5.23 -2.45 -12.63
C ALA A 199 -4.01 -2.03 -13.49
N TYR A 200 -2.78 -2.17 -12.97
CA TYR A 200 -1.57 -1.72 -13.64
C TYR A 200 -1.28 -2.49 -14.92
N ALA A 201 -1.12 -1.77 -16.00
CA ALA A 201 -0.44 -2.13 -17.23
C ALA A 201 -0.04 -0.85 -17.97
N GLN A 202 0.65 -0.97 -19.08
CA GLN A 202 0.92 0.10 -20.05
C GLN A 202 0.09 -0.06 -21.32
N ILE A 203 -0.39 -1.29 -21.56
CA ILE A 203 -1.33 -1.63 -22.64
C ILE A 203 -2.38 -2.64 -22.10
N TRP A 204 -3.63 -2.43 -22.46
CA TRP A 204 -4.72 -3.35 -22.18
C TRP A 204 -5.36 -3.80 -23.48
N VAL A 205 -5.57 -5.10 -23.64
CA VAL A 205 -6.24 -5.70 -24.80
C VAL A 205 -7.34 -6.66 -24.37
N PRO A 206 -8.37 -6.91 -25.16
CA PRO A 206 -9.35 -7.96 -24.86
C PRO A 206 -8.67 -9.33 -24.82
N TYR A 207 -8.91 -10.13 -23.78
CA TYR A 207 -8.38 -11.49 -23.70
C TYR A 207 -8.90 -12.39 -24.86
N SER A 208 -10.02 -12.02 -25.45
CA SER A 208 -10.62 -12.73 -26.60
C SER A 208 -9.95 -12.44 -27.95
N SER A 209 -9.14 -11.38 -28.01
CA SER A 209 -8.36 -11.04 -29.21
C SER A 209 -6.99 -11.74 -29.28
N THR A 210 -6.66 -12.51 -28.25
CA THR A 210 -5.40 -13.24 -28.11
C THR A 210 -5.60 -14.75 -28.19
N HIS A 211 -4.52 -15.53 -28.09
CA HIS A 211 -4.57 -17.00 -28.15
C HIS A 211 -5.15 -17.66 -26.88
N ILE A 212 -5.45 -16.92 -25.82
CA ILE A 212 -5.96 -17.44 -24.55
C ILE A 212 -7.31 -18.17 -24.72
N THR A 213 -8.17 -17.67 -25.61
CA THR A 213 -9.46 -18.29 -25.88
C THR A 213 -9.33 -19.67 -26.55
N GLY A 214 -8.21 -19.96 -27.19
CA GLY A 214 -7.90 -21.26 -27.81
C GLY A 214 -7.42 -22.33 -26.81
N GLY A 215 -7.35 -22.02 -25.52
CA GLY A 215 -6.87 -22.93 -24.49
C GLY A 215 -5.35 -22.94 -24.32
N ASP A 216 -4.64 -22.09 -25.03
CA ASP A 216 -3.21 -21.89 -24.84
C ASP A 216 -2.92 -21.40 -23.40
N ASN A 217 -1.78 -21.81 -22.84
CA ASN A 217 -1.42 -21.50 -21.45
C ASN A 217 -2.37 -22.06 -20.38
N THR A 218 -2.98 -23.23 -20.64
CA THR A 218 -3.79 -23.94 -19.65
C THR A 218 -3.18 -25.31 -19.32
N TRP A 219 -3.48 -25.81 -18.11
CA TRP A 219 -3.10 -27.15 -17.64
C TRP A 219 -4.20 -27.72 -16.74
N CYS A 220 -4.07 -28.99 -16.33
CA CYS A 220 -5.11 -29.71 -15.60
C CYS A 220 -6.47 -29.65 -16.30
N ASP A 221 -6.52 -30.06 -17.58
CA ASP A 221 -7.72 -30.08 -18.42
C ASP A 221 -8.41 -28.70 -18.54
N GLY A 222 -7.64 -27.63 -18.61
CA GLY A 222 -8.13 -26.27 -18.77
C GLY A 222 -8.62 -25.63 -17.47
N ILE A 223 -8.52 -26.33 -16.33
CA ILE A 223 -8.92 -25.81 -15.02
C ILE A 223 -8.00 -24.67 -14.55
N MET A 224 -6.70 -24.88 -14.73
CA MET A 224 -5.66 -23.92 -14.39
C MET A 224 -5.21 -23.19 -15.65
N GLY A 225 -4.72 -21.95 -15.48
CA GLY A 225 -4.29 -21.12 -16.61
C GLY A 225 -3.72 -19.78 -16.13
N VAL A 226 -4.08 -18.70 -16.80
CA VAL A 226 -3.52 -17.36 -16.56
C VAL A 226 -4.55 -16.34 -16.05
N MET A 227 -5.81 -16.78 -15.83
CA MET A 227 -6.90 -15.86 -15.46
C MET A 227 -6.95 -15.57 -13.96
N ARG A 228 -7.36 -14.36 -13.68
CA ARG A 228 -7.67 -13.83 -12.35
C ARG A 228 -9.06 -13.18 -12.37
N VAL A 229 -9.66 -13.03 -11.21
CA VAL A 229 -10.97 -12.39 -11.08
C VAL A 229 -10.91 -11.28 -10.06
N VAL A 230 -11.56 -10.17 -10.37
CA VAL A 230 -11.86 -9.09 -9.44
C VAL A 230 -13.37 -8.89 -9.39
N ILE A 231 -13.91 -8.75 -8.20
CA ILE A 231 -15.34 -8.63 -7.91
C ILE A 231 -15.56 -7.30 -7.21
N LEU A 232 -16.42 -6.46 -7.78
CA LEU A 232 -16.86 -5.22 -7.15
C LEU A 232 -18.13 -5.51 -6.36
N ALA A 233 -18.08 -5.28 -5.06
CA ALA A 233 -19.26 -5.30 -4.19
C ALA A 233 -19.93 -3.93 -4.16
N ARG A 234 -21.24 -3.87 -3.90
CA ARG A 234 -21.96 -2.60 -3.68
C ARG A 234 -21.48 -1.95 -2.37
N SER A 235 -21.21 -2.78 -1.36
CA SER A 235 -20.65 -2.38 -0.07
C SER A 235 -19.76 -3.49 0.49
N SER A 236 -18.83 -3.14 1.38
CA SER A 236 -18.04 -4.13 2.12
C SER A 236 -18.89 -5.06 3.01
N SER A 237 -20.12 -4.66 3.38
CA SER A 237 -21.07 -5.53 4.08
C SER A 237 -21.54 -6.73 3.25
N ASP A 238 -21.41 -6.68 1.92
CA ASP A 238 -21.85 -7.73 1.02
C ASP A 238 -20.80 -8.83 0.81
N PHE A 239 -19.59 -8.66 1.34
CA PHE A 239 -18.47 -9.60 1.15
C PHE A 239 -18.81 -11.02 1.56
N GLU A 240 -19.49 -11.21 2.68
CA GLU A 240 -19.87 -12.55 3.16
C GLU A 240 -20.91 -13.20 2.23
N ALA A 241 -21.88 -12.43 1.72
CA ALA A 241 -22.86 -12.93 0.77
C ALA A 241 -22.22 -13.33 -0.56
N ILE A 242 -21.24 -12.52 -1.04
CA ILE A 242 -20.48 -12.82 -2.26
C ILE A 242 -19.64 -14.09 -2.07
N ARG A 243 -18.91 -14.22 -0.94
CA ARG A 243 -18.12 -15.42 -0.63
C ARG A 243 -19.00 -16.67 -0.56
N ALA A 244 -20.16 -16.56 0.07
CA ALA A 244 -21.11 -17.66 0.15
C ALA A 244 -21.65 -18.08 -1.24
N GLU A 245 -21.92 -17.12 -2.14
CA GLU A 245 -22.30 -17.43 -3.51
C GLU A 245 -21.16 -18.07 -4.30
N CYS A 246 -19.93 -17.53 -4.20
CA CYS A 246 -18.75 -18.12 -4.84
C CYS A 246 -18.52 -19.57 -4.37
N GLU A 247 -18.68 -19.86 -3.08
CA GLU A 247 -18.51 -21.21 -2.55
C GLU A 247 -19.58 -22.17 -3.07
N ARG A 248 -20.84 -21.77 -3.13
CA ARG A 248 -21.91 -22.58 -3.74
C ARG A 248 -21.61 -22.89 -5.21
N ARG A 249 -21.14 -21.90 -5.98
CA ARG A 249 -20.76 -22.09 -7.39
C ARG A 249 -19.56 -23.00 -7.55
N ARG A 250 -18.55 -22.88 -6.67
CA ARG A 250 -17.40 -23.79 -6.64
C ARG A 250 -17.84 -25.24 -6.44
N LEU A 251 -18.73 -25.50 -5.49
CA LEU A 251 -19.25 -26.84 -5.22
C LEU A 251 -20.02 -27.39 -6.43
N ALA A 252 -20.87 -26.57 -7.06
CA ALA A 252 -21.56 -26.94 -8.29
C ALA A 252 -20.59 -27.20 -9.46
N TYR A 253 -19.54 -26.35 -9.60
CA TYR A 253 -18.51 -26.53 -10.62
C TYR A 253 -17.74 -27.84 -10.41
N ASN A 254 -17.35 -28.15 -9.18
CA ASN A 254 -16.64 -29.36 -8.81
C ASN A 254 -17.46 -30.63 -9.13
N SER A 255 -18.80 -30.60 -9.03
CA SER A 255 -19.62 -31.74 -9.35
C SER A 255 -19.58 -32.12 -10.84
N GLY A 256 -19.16 -31.20 -11.71
CA GLY A 256 -19.01 -31.41 -13.15
C GLY A 256 -17.59 -31.78 -13.60
N LEU A 257 -16.59 -31.70 -12.71
CA LEU A 257 -15.16 -31.86 -13.07
C LEU A 257 -14.62 -33.28 -13.11
N GLY A 258 -15.45 -34.31 -12.86
CA GLY A 258 -15.01 -35.71 -12.87
C GLY A 258 -14.00 -36.01 -11.77
N ASP A 259 -12.73 -36.10 -12.13
CA ASP A 259 -11.65 -36.46 -11.18
C ASP A 259 -10.95 -35.28 -10.52
N TYR A 260 -11.21 -34.06 -10.97
CA TYR A 260 -10.59 -32.89 -10.41
C TYR A 260 -11.47 -32.18 -9.37
N PHE A 261 -10.83 -31.45 -8.45
CA PHE A 261 -11.46 -30.58 -7.48
C PHE A 261 -10.74 -29.23 -7.44
N VAL A 262 -11.50 -28.17 -7.35
CA VAL A 262 -11.02 -26.79 -7.21
C VAL A 262 -11.22 -26.31 -5.79
N PHE A 263 -10.22 -25.63 -5.24
CA PHE A 263 -10.23 -25.05 -3.91
C PHE A 263 -9.81 -23.57 -3.97
N TYR A 264 -10.58 -22.68 -3.34
CA TYR A 264 -10.27 -21.25 -3.31
C TYR A 264 -9.29 -20.86 -2.22
N ARG A 265 -9.04 -21.71 -1.22
CA ARG A 265 -8.12 -21.46 -0.10
C ARG A 265 -8.40 -20.14 0.63
N GLY A 266 -9.69 -19.86 0.90
CA GLY A 266 -10.16 -18.68 1.61
C GLY A 266 -10.52 -17.48 0.71
N GLN A 267 -10.22 -17.52 -0.57
CA GLN A 267 -10.64 -16.48 -1.51
C GLN A 267 -12.16 -16.58 -1.81
N PRO A 268 -12.81 -15.48 -2.22
CA PRO A 268 -12.28 -14.15 -2.59
C PRO A 268 -11.75 -13.34 -1.40
N ASP A 269 -10.56 -12.77 -1.57
CA ASP A 269 -9.86 -11.98 -0.56
C ASP A 269 -10.21 -10.49 -0.68
N ASP A 270 -10.41 -9.82 0.46
CA ASP A 270 -10.37 -8.37 0.50
C ASP A 270 -8.95 -7.83 0.23
N GLN A 271 -8.82 -6.52 0.04
CA GLN A 271 -7.57 -5.87 -0.34
C GLN A 271 -6.40 -6.17 0.62
N LEU A 272 -6.66 -6.21 1.94
CA LEU A 272 -5.63 -6.48 2.94
C LEU A 272 -5.21 -7.97 2.91
N THR A 273 -6.18 -8.88 2.94
CA THR A 273 -5.96 -10.32 2.89
C THR A 273 -5.25 -10.71 1.60
N MET A 274 -5.67 -10.17 0.45
CA MET A 274 -5.03 -10.35 -0.85
C MET A 274 -3.55 -9.96 -0.82
N SER A 275 -3.20 -8.86 -0.14
CA SER A 275 -1.80 -8.42 0.00
C SER A 275 -0.92 -9.40 0.77
N GLN A 276 -1.50 -10.24 1.63
CA GLN A 276 -0.82 -11.27 2.43
C GLN A 276 -0.89 -12.67 1.80
N HIS A 277 -1.80 -12.90 0.85
CA HIS A 277 -1.98 -14.19 0.17
C HIS A 277 -0.86 -14.42 -0.85
N LYS A 278 0.28 -14.94 -0.37
CA LYS A 278 1.51 -15.13 -1.18
C LYS A 278 1.46 -16.39 -2.03
N TRP A 279 0.86 -17.46 -1.52
CA TRP A 279 0.89 -18.79 -2.12
C TRP A 279 -0.53 -19.32 -2.32
N ALA A 280 -0.81 -19.88 -3.50
CA ALA A 280 -2.13 -20.36 -3.87
C ALA A 280 -2.67 -21.48 -2.97
N ASN A 281 -1.80 -22.28 -2.39
CA ASN A 281 -2.14 -23.44 -1.56
C ASN A 281 -2.23 -23.15 -0.07
N VAL A 282 -1.91 -21.92 0.37
CA VAL A 282 -1.87 -21.55 1.80
C VAL A 282 -2.73 -20.34 2.05
N GLN A 283 -3.79 -20.52 2.83
CA GLN A 283 -4.60 -19.40 3.30
C GLN A 283 -3.76 -18.53 4.25
N PRO A 284 -3.75 -17.19 4.09
CA PRO A 284 -2.99 -16.30 4.95
C PRO A 284 -3.51 -16.33 6.40
N ASP A 285 -2.60 -16.51 7.36
CA ASP A 285 -2.91 -16.35 8.79
C ASP A 285 -2.93 -14.86 9.15
N MET A 286 -4.14 -14.27 9.07
CA MET A 286 -4.34 -12.86 9.39
C MET A 286 -4.12 -12.55 10.87
N ALA A 287 -4.32 -13.51 11.78
CA ALA A 287 -4.04 -13.33 13.20
C ALA A 287 -2.53 -13.22 13.46
N ALA A 288 -1.73 -14.07 12.83
CA ALA A 288 -0.26 -13.96 12.88
C ALA A 288 0.22 -12.64 12.26
N TYR A 289 -0.36 -12.23 11.13
CA TYR A 289 -0.05 -10.94 10.51
C TYR A 289 -0.31 -9.77 11.47
N PHE A 290 -1.49 -9.67 12.07
CA PHE A 290 -1.80 -8.59 13.01
C PHE A 290 -0.90 -8.61 14.24
N ARG A 291 -0.61 -9.80 14.80
CA ARG A 291 0.33 -9.96 15.91
C ARG A 291 1.72 -9.46 15.52
N GLN A 292 2.22 -9.79 14.34
CA GLN A 292 3.49 -9.30 13.83
C GLN A 292 3.50 -7.77 13.68
N GLN A 293 2.42 -7.18 13.14
CA GLN A 293 2.30 -5.72 13.01
C GLN A 293 2.33 -5.03 14.39
N VAL A 294 1.60 -5.56 15.37
CA VAL A 294 1.61 -5.03 16.74
C VAL A 294 3.02 -5.06 17.32
N ILE A 295 3.76 -6.17 17.17
CA ILE A 295 5.14 -6.30 17.65
C ILE A 295 6.04 -5.26 16.97
N ILE A 296 5.95 -5.12 15.65
CA ILE A 296 6.74 -4.12 14.89
C ILE A 296 6.45 -2.72 15.42
N PHE A 297 5.18 -2.35 15.58
CA PHE A 297 4.81 -1.05 16.12
C PHE A 297 5.30 -0.85 17.55
N LEU A 298 5.20 -1.84 18.42
CA LEU A 298 5.72 -1.76 19.80
C LEU A 298 7.23 -1.52 19.81
N ILE A 299 8.00 -2.21 18.98
CA ILE A 299 9.45 -1.99 18.86
C ILE A 299 9.76 -0.58 18.36
N LEU A 300 9.07 -0.15 17.28
CA LEU A 300 9.23 1.20 16.72
C LEU A 300 8.88 2.31 17.73
N LEU A 301 8.04 2.02 18.71
CA LEU A 301 7.64 2.94 19.77
C LEU A 301 8.60 2.93 20.95
N LEU A 302 9.11 1.77 21.29
CA LEU A 302 9.97 1.59 22.47
C LEU A 302 11.31 2.31 22.32
N VAL A 303 11.92 2.23 21.14
CA VAL A 303 13.23 2.85 20.86
C VAL A 303 13.22 4.36 21.08
N PRO A 304 12.29 5.15 20.49
CA PRO A 304 12.22 6.59 20.75
C PRO A 304 11.81 6.93 22.19
N ALA A 305 10.93 6.15 22.79
CA ALA A 305 10.51 6.36 24.17
C ALA A 305 11.70 6.27 25.15
N ILE A 306 12.55 5.27 24.96
CA ILE A 306 13.79 5.09 25.75
C ILE A 306 14.76 6.24 25.48
N ASN A 307 14.98 6.61 24.21
CA ASN A 307 15.88 7.69 23.83
C ASN A 307 15.45 9.02 24.44
N LEU A 308 14.16 9.38 24.29
CA LEU A 308 13.60 10.62 24.85
C LEU A 308 13.63 10.64 26.38
N SER A 309 13.33 9.52 27.03
CA SER A 309 13.38 9.37 28.50
C SER A 309 14.80 9.59 29.00
N SER A 310 15.80 8.93 28.40
CA SER A 310 17.23 9.09 28.73
C SER A 310 17.71 10.52 28.57
N MET A 311 17.36 11.18 27.47
CA MET A 311 17.74 12.57 27.21
C MET A 311 17.07 13.54 28.15
N THR A 312 15.78 13.37 28.43
CA THR A 312 15.05 14.20 29.42
C THR A 312 15.69 14.04 30.79
N HIS A 313 16.03 12.82 31.18
CA HIS A 313 16.70 12.55 32.46
C HIS A 313 18.09 13.25 32.53
N SER A 314 18.90 13.15 31.47
CA SER A 314 20.21 13.83 31.40
C SER A 314 20.08 15.35 31.52
N ARG A 315 19.14 15.98 30.79
CA ARG A 315 18.88 17.42 30.89
C ARG A 315 18.40 17.84 32.26
N LEU A 316 17.52 17.05 32.88
CA LEU A 316 17.03 17.36 34.24
C LEU A 316 18.15 17.29 35.25
N ARG A 317 19.07 16.29 35.17
CA ARG A 317 20.24 16.23 36.05
C ARG A 317 21.09 17.48 36.01
N GLN A 318 21.35 18.00 34.81
CA GLN A 318 22.16 19.25 34.65
C GLN A 318 21.47 20.50 35.21
N ARG A 319 20.15 20.48 35.40
CA ARG A 319 19.34 21.62 35.84
C ARG A 319 18.74 21.48 37.22
N VAL A 320 19.09 20.44 37.96
CA VAL A 320 18.53 20.19 39.31
C VAL A 320 18.71 21.41 40.22
N ALA A 321 19.92 21.99 40.25
CA ALA A 321 20.19 23.17 41.06
C ALA A 321 19.37 24.40 40.62
N GLU A 322 19.23 24.64 39.32
CA GLU A 322 18.40 25.74 38.78
C GLU A 322 16.91 25.57 39.17
N ILE A 323 16.39 24.34 39.06
CA ILE A 323 15.02 24.02 39.50
C ILE A 323 14.88 24.26 41.02
N GLY A 324 15.89 23.89 41.82
CA GLY A 324 15.92 24.16 43.25
C GLY A 324 15.85 25.64 43.60
N VAL A 325 16.69 26.47 42.95
CA VAL A 325 16.66 27.93 43.09
C VAL A 325 15.32 28.52 42.70
N ARG A 326 14.77 28.17 41.57
CA ARG A 326 13.44 28.66 41.13
C ARG A 326 12.32 28.30 42.12
N ARG A 327 12.37 27.08 42.70
CA ARG A 327 11.39 26.66 43.69
C ARG A 327 11.56 27.39 45.04
N SER A 328 12.78 27.74 45.44
CA SER A 328 13.00 28.55 46.65
C SER A 328 12.46 29.98 46.47
N PHE A 329 12.40 30.50 45.23
CA PHE A 329 11.74 31.75 44.88
C PHE A 329 10.25 31.64 44.58
N GLY A 330 9.59 30.53 44.94
CA GLY A 330 8.14 30.39 44.89
C GLY A 330 7.58 29.75 43.60
N ALA A 331 8.40 29.21 42.71
CA ALA A 331 7.89 28.48 41.55
C ALA A 331 7.09 27.23 41.98
N THR A 332 5.87 27.09 41.46
CA THR A 332 5.01 25.97 41.77
C THR A 332 5.49 24.70 41.05
N ARG A 333 5.18 23.52 41.62
CA ARG A 333 5.48 22.19 41.00
C ARG A 333 4.88 22.07 39.60
N GLY A 334 3.64 22.54 39.41
CA GLY A 334 2.96 22.55 38.12
C GLY A 334 3.63 23.47 37.11
N GLY A 335 4.17 24.61 37.54
CA GLY A 335 4.92 25.54 36.67
C GLY A 335 6.22 24.93 36.13
N VAL A 336 6.99 24.22 36.98
CA VAL A 336 8.19 23.51 36.57
C VAL A 336 7.85 22.35 35.61
N MET A 337 6.85 21.57 35.94
CA MET A 337 6.40 20.48 35.08
C MET A 337 5.88 20.97 33.72
N GLY A 338 5.08 22.05 33.71
CA GLY A 338 4.58 22.68 32.50
C GLY A 338 5.69 23.20 31.58
N GLN A 339 6.78 23.73 32.17
CA GLN A 339 7.96 24.18 31.41
C GLN A 339 8.68 23.01 30.74
N ILE A 340 8.91 21.87 31.45
CA ILE A 340 9.56 20.67 30.89
C ILE A 340 8.73 20.08 29.78
N VAL A 341 7.40 20.02 29.97
CA VAL A 341 6.46 19.55 28.95
C VAL A 341 6.49 20.44 27.71
N ALA A 342 6.50 21.76 27.89
CA ALA A 342 6.57 22.71 26.78
C ALA A 342 7.89 22.59 25.99
N GLU A 343 9.02 22.38 26.70
CA GLU A 343 10.33 22.15 26.06
C GLU A 343 10.32 20.88 25.20
N ASN A 344 9.80 19.78 25.72
CA ASN A 344 9.67 18.53 24.99
C ASN A 344 8.68 18.64 23.80
N LEU A 345 7.61 19.42 23.94
CA LEU A 345 6.67 19.72 22.85
C LEU A 345 7.38 20.43 21.69
N VAL A 346 8.16 21.47 21.99
CA VAL A 346 8.93 22.22 20.97
C VAL A 346 9.91 21.30 20.25
N LEU A 347 10.63 20.47 20.99
CA LEU A 347 11.56 19.49 20.43
C LEU A 347 10.85 18.50 19.49
N THR A 348 9.70 17.96 19.91
CA THR A 348 8.94 17.02 19.10
C THR A 348 8.40 17.67 17.82
N LEU A 349 7.94 18.92 17.90
CA LEU A 349 7.50 19.66 16.71
C LEU A 349 8.66 19.91 15.73
N MET A 350 9.83 20.33 16.22
CA MET A 350 11.03 20.49 15.39
C MET A 350 11.43 19.15 14.75
N ALA A 351 11.48 18.08 15.55
CA ALA A 351 11.79 16.74 15.06
C ALA A 351 10.73 16.24 14.06
N GLY A 352 9.46 16.60 14.24
CA GLY A 352 8.38 16.27 13.31
C GLY A 352 8.60 16.87 11.92
N VAL A 353 8.97 18.15 11.86
CA VAL A 353 9.29 18.81 10.58
C VAL A 353 10.50 18.18 9.91
N VAL A 354 11.58 17.93 10.66
CA VAL A 354 12.80 17.30 10.12
C VAL A 354 12.53 15.86 9.70
N GLY A 355 11.75 15.10 10.50
CA GLY A 355 11.35 13.72 10.19
C GLY A 355 10.48 13.62 8.94
N LEU A 356 9.58 14.59 8.74
CA LEU A 356 8.80 14.70 7.50
C LEU A 356 9.72 14.92 6.29
N LEU A 357 10.67 15.86 6.38
CA LEU A 357 11.62 16.10 5.30
C LEU A 357 12.45 14.87 4.98
N PHE A 358 12.93 14.13 6.00
CA PHE A 358 13.64 12.88 5.79
C PHE A 358 12.75 11.82 5.13
N CYS A 359 11.50 11.68 5.57
CA CYS A 359 10.55 10.76 4.96
C CYS A 359 10.32 11.07 3.49
N LEU A 360 10.15 12.35 3.13
CA LEU A 360 9.97 12.78 1.73
C LEU A 360 11.22 12.49 0.89
N ILE A 361 12.42 12.76 1.40
CA ILE A 361 13.68 12.48 0.71
C ILE A 361 13.86 10.97 0.50
N ILE A 362 13.63 10.15 1.54
CA ILE A 362 13.75 8.69 1.46
C ILE A 362 12.73 8.14 0.48
N SER A 363 11.48 8.61 0.53
CA SER A 363 10.44 8.18 -0.40
C SER A 363 10.74 8.57 -1.84
N TYR A 364 11.36 9.71 -2.08
CA TYR A 364 11.81 10.13 -3.41
C TYR A 364 12.98 9.30 -3.93
N CYS A 365 14.03 9.10 -3.11
CA CYS A 365 15.24 8.40 -3.53
C CYS A 365 15.08 6.88 -3.63
N TRP A 366 14.31 6.27 -2.73
CA TRP A 366 14.17 4.81 -2.61
C TRP A 366 12.74 4.31 -2.74
N GLY A 367 11.79 5.17 -3.10
CA GLY A 367 10.37 4.79 -3.20
C GLY A 367 10.15 3.59 -4.11
N GLY A 368 10.84 3.52 -5.25
CA GLY A 368 10.76 2.40 -6.19
C GLY A 368 11.13 1.05 -5.58
N THR A 369 12.10 1.00 -4.67
CA THR A 369 12.53 -0.24 -4.00
C THR A 369 11.75 -0.52 -2.72
N LEU A 370 11.40 0.53 -1.96
CA LEU A 370 10.70 0.39 -0.69
C LEU A 370 9.22 0.01 -0.85
N PHE A 371 8.60 0.47 -1.93
CA PHE A 371 7.16 0.31 -2.16
C PHE A 371 6.83 -0.60 -3.34
N ALA A 372 7.84 -1.08 -4.10
CA ALA A 372 7.61 -2.04 -5.16
C ALA A 372 6.95 -3.31 -4.62
N ASP A 373 5.92 -3.78 -5.30
CA ASP A 373 5.40 -5.11 -5.07
C ASP A 373 6.38 -6.11 -5.69
N SER A 374 6.95 -7.01 -4.88
CA SER A 374 7.87 -8.06 -5.34
C SER A 374 7.24 -8.97 -6.42
N ARG A 375 5.93 -8.98 -6.55
CA ARG A 375 5.18 -9.71 -7.58
C ARG A 375 5.24 -9.05 -8.96
N LEU A 376 5.56 -7.76 -9.01
CA LEU A 376 5.74 -6.99 -10.26
C LEU A 376 7.21 -6.95 -10.70
N MET A 377 8.08 -7.72 -10.06
CA MET A 377 9.52 -7.77 -10.35
C MET A 377 9.85 -8.28 -11.77
N TYR A 378 8.87 -8.85 -12.46
CA TYR A 378 8.98 -9.31 -13.85
C TYR A 378 8.61 -8.21 -14.89
N LEU A 379 8.16 -7.05 -14.44
CA LEU A 379 7.77 -5.95 -15.32
C LEU A 379 8.95 -5.01 -15.59
N ASN A 380 9.02 -4.51 -16.84
CA ASN A 380 10.18 -3.78 -17.34
C ASN A 380 10.26 -2.31 -16.88
N THR A 381 9.27 -1.81 -16.16
CA THR A 381 9.18 -0.39 -15.81
C THR A 381 9.46 -0.08 -14.36
N ALA A 382 10.21 1.01 -14.13
CA ALA A 382 10.36 1.59 -12.80
C ALA A 382 9.00 2.09 -12.30
N PRO A 383 8.65 1.84 -11.03
CA PRO A 383 7.36 2.26 -10.47
C PRO A 383 7.22 3.78 -10.53
N VAL A 384 6.18 4.25 -11.23
CA VAL A 384 5.80 5.67 -11.21
C VAL A 384 5.10 5.95 -9.88
N ILE A 385 5.75 6.70 -9.02
CA ILE A 385 5.23 7.05 -7.70
C ILE A 385 4.69 8.46 -7.74
N GLU A 386 3.37 8.62 -7.68
CA GLU A 386 2.77 9.93 -7.49
C GLU A 386 2.81 10.35 -6.02
N TRP A 387 3.25 11.57 -5.75
CA TRP A 387 3.29 12.16 -4.40
C TRP A 387 1.98 12.08 -3.63
N LYS A 388 0.85 12.18 -4.35
CA LYS A 388 -0.50 12.07 -3.77
C LYS A 388 -0.81 10.70 -3.19
N MET A 389 -0.15 9.64 -3.68
CA MET A 389 -0.33 8.27 -3.19
C MET A 389 0.45 8.02 -1.90
N LEU A 390 1.65 8.60 -1.82
CA LEU A 390 2.55 8.42 -0.68
C LEU A 390 2.19 9.32 0.49
N PHE A 391 1.82 10.57 0.22
CA PHE A 391 1.67 11.57 1.26
C PHE A 391 0.22 11.89 1.56
N LYS A 392 -0.29 11.34 2.67
CA LYS A 392 -1.52 11.80 3.31
C LYS A 392 -1.17 12.68 4.51
N PHE A 393 -1.56 13.94 4.45
CA PHE A 393 -1.33 14.88 5.56
C PHE A 393 -1.91 14.39 6.89
N SER A 394 -3.03 13.67 6.85
CA SER A 394 -3.62 13.02 8.03
C SER A 394 -2.67 12.01 8.68
N THR A 395 -1.95 11.22 7.89
CA THR A 395 -0.98 10.22 8.40
C THR A 395 0.16 10.90 9.14
N PHE A 396 0.68 12.00 8.57
CA PHE A 396 1.70 12.81 9.23
C PHE A 396 1.19 13.37 10.57
N ILE A 397 -0.02 13.92 10.60
CA ILE A 397 -0.62 14.45 11.83
C ILE A 397 -0.78 13.34 12.88
N TYR A 398 -1.28 12.16 12.50
CA TYR A 398 -1.40 11.03 13.43
C TYR A 398 -0.04 10.55 13.95
N ALA A 399 0.97 10.43 13.09
CA ALA A 399 2.33 10.08 13.50
C ALA A 399 2.92 11.12 14.46
N LEU A 400 2.73 12.41 14.18
CA LEU A 400 3.19 13.51 15.03
C LEU A 400 2.47 13.52 16.39
N LEU A 401 1.13 13.41 16.41
CA LEU A 401 0.34 13.36 17.65
C LEU A 401 0.71 12.14 18.49
N PHE A 402 0.95 11.03 17.83
CA PHE A 402 1.35 9.80 18.50
C PHE A 402 2.76 9.92 19.12
N CYS A 403 3.73 10.44 18.38
CA CYS A 403 5.07 10.73 18.91
C CYS A 403 5.03 11.75 20.05
N LEU A 404 4.14 12.72 19.96
CA LEU A 404 3.92 13.71 21.01
C LEU A 404 3.35 13.07 22.27
N ALA A 405 2.37 12.19 22.15
CA ALA A 405 1.81 11.44 23.27
C ALA A 405 2.87 10.54 23.94
N LEU A 406 3.67 9.83 23.13
CA LEU A 406 4.78 9.03 23.65
C LEU A 406 5.83 9.87 24.36
N ASN A 407 6.17 11.05 23.79
CA ASN A 407 7.11 11.97 24.42
C ASN A 407 6.59 12.46 25.78
N LEU A 408 5.31 12.82 25.86
CA LEU A 408 4.67 13.22 27.11
C LEU A 408 4.66 12.07 28.14
N LEU A 409 4.39 10.84 27.72
CA LEU A 409 4.42 9.68 28.62
C LEU A 409 5.83 9.35 29.10
N SER A 410 6.82 9.32 28.19
CA SER A 410 8.21 8.96 28.50
C SER A 410 8.93 10.05 29.31
N SER A 411 8.64 11.34 29.06
CA SER A 411 9.23 12.47 29.78
C SER A 411 8.43 12.87 31.01
N GLY A 412 7.15 12.53 31.06
CA GLY A 412 6.26 12.88 32.17
C GLY A 412 6.70 12.30 33.52
N TRP A 413 7.13 11.05 33.53
CA TRP A 413 7.64 10.41 34.74
C TRP A 413 8.91 11.10 35.31
N PRO A 414 9.99 11.32 34.53
CA PRO A 414 11.14 12.07 35.02
C PRO A 414 10.80 13.52 35.44
N ALA A 415 9.93 14.19 34.69
CA ALA A 415 9.50 15.54 34.99
C ALA A 415 8.70 15.62 36.32
N TRP A 416 7.79 14.66 36.52
CA TRP A 416 7.03 14.55 37.77
C TRP A 416 7.95 14.27 38.96
N ARG A 417 8.92 13.35 38.83
CA ARG A 417 9.91 13.05 39.87
C ARG A 417 10.76 14.28 40.20
N ALA A 418 11.25 14.99 39.18
CA ALA A 418 12.01 16.23 39.36
C ALA A 418 11.20 17.35 40.05
N SER A 419 9.89 17.47 39.74
CA SER A 419 9.02 18.47 40.35
C SER A 419 8.74 18.22 41.85
N ARG A 420 8.90 16.98 42.34
CA ARG A 420 8.66 16.54 43.71
C ARG A 420 9.92 16.56 44.61
N MET A 421 11.12 16.76 44.02
CA MET A 421 12.34 16.84 44.80
C MET A 421 12.26 17.89 45.92
N SER A 422 12.88 17.60 47.09
CA SER A 422 13.03 18.61 48.15
C SER A 422 13.99 19.70 47.68
N ILE A 423 13.73 20.94 48.12
CA ILE A 423 14.57 22.10 47.78
C ILE A 423 16.01 21.89 48.24
N ILE A 424 16.20 21.25 49.41
CA ILE A 424 17.52 20.95 49.99
C ILE A 424 18.30 20.01 49.10
N ASN A 425 17.69 18.90 48.62
CA ASN A 425 18.35 17.93 47.75
C ASN A 425 18.62 18.54 46.36
N ALA A 426 17.74 19.41 45.86
CA ALA A 426 17.92 20.10 44.59
C ALA A 426 19.11 21.09 44.65
N LEU A 427 19.27 21.82 45.72
CA LEU A 427 20.40 22.75 45.91
C LEU A 427 21.73 22.03 46.15
N SER A 428 21.71 20.84 46.73
CA SER A 428 22.91 20.00 46.93
C SER A 428 23.31 19.19 45.67
N GLY A 429 22.56 19.28 44.55
CA GLY A 429 22.85 18.57 43.31
C GLY A 429 22.64 17.06 43.38
N LYS A 430 21.99 16.51 44.43
CA LYS A 430 21.75 15.10 44.60
C LYS A 430 20.39 14.71 44.03
N LEU A 431 20.39 13.88 43.03
CA LEU A 431 19.23 13.17 42.49
C LEU A 431 19.11 11.79 43.22
N ASN A 432 18.37 11.74 44.32
CA ASN A 432 17.95 10.45 44.92
C ASN A 432 16.57 10.05 44.42
#